data_b397e3a6e2cc940dadcdd5588edf19cb
#
_entry.id   b397e3a6e2cc940dadcdd5588edf19cb
#
_cell.length_a   1.000
_cell.length_b   1.000
_cell.length_c   1.000
_cell.angle_alpha   90.00
_cell.angle_beta   90.00
_cell.angle_gamma   90.00
#
_symmetry.space_group_name_H-M   'P 1'
#
loop_
_entity.id
_entity.type
_entity.pdbx_description
1 polymer ?
#
loop_
_entity_poly.entity_id
_entity_poly.type
_entity_poly.pdbx_seq_one_letter_code
_entity_poly.pdbx_strand_id
1 'polypeptide(L)'
;MKISGFDTLHADAGRSFSFLKITTDEGITGWSEYTGISEIIRRKGLTALIESMAQLLVGRDPGEVERLTSDLYSATRQSLSGLNHQAIGAIQNALLDIKAKTLGVPVYRLFGGPLRTRIPMYWSHFGTYRLRRSYEIYQKELIRDLDGMAAHAQDVMAEGYPALKTKIHYYDETGGTGYFPCFGSEPGAPEL
;
A
#
# COMPACT_ATOMS: atom_id res chain seq x y z
N MET A 1 -27.25 4.89 -11.26
CA MET A 1 -26.32 4.00 -10.52
C MET A 1 -26.16 4.52 -9.09
N LYS A 2 -26.24 3.65 -8.11
CA LYS A 2 -26.07 4.00 -6.68
C LYS A 2 -25.16 2.97 -6.01
N ILE A 3 -24.42 3.39 -5.00
CA ILE A 3 -23.66 2.48 -4.15
C ILE A 3 -24.65 1.62 -3.36
N SER A 4 -24.61 0.31 -3.55
CA SER A 4 -25.46 -0.66 -2.86
C SER A 4 -24.80 -1.27 -1.62
N GLY A 5 -23.46 -1.23 -1.54
CA GLY A 5 -22.72 -1.76 -0.41
C GLY A 5 -21.21 -1.72 -0.61
N PHE A 6 -20.51 -2.22 0.39
CA PHE A 6 -19.06 -2.33 0.37
C PHE A 6 -18.61 -3.53 1.20
N ASP A 7 -17.41 -4.03 0.90
CA ASP A 7 -16.73 -5.08 1.65
C ASP A 7 -15.27 -4.66 1.89
N THR A 8 -14.73 -4.97 3.06
CA THR A 8 -13.30 -4.91 3.35
C THR A 8 -12.75 -6.33 3.38
N LEU A 9 -11.68 -6.58 2.66
CA LEU A 9 -11.08 -7.88 2.45
C LEU A 9 -9.63 -7.86 2.88
N HIS A 10 -9.18 -8.95 3.51
CA HIS A 10 -7.80 -9.11 3.94
C HIS A 10 -7.24 -10.42 3.42
N ALA A 11 -6.06 -10.36 2.83
CA ALA A 11 -5.31 -11.52 2.39
C ALA A 11 -3.92 -11.51 3.01
N ASP A 12 -3.40 -12.69 3.30
CA ASP A 12 -2.02 -12.89 3.73
C ASP A 12 -1.29 -13.71 2.66
N ALA A 13 -0.23 -13.10 2.11
CA ALA A 13 0.64 -13.75 1.14
C ALA A 13 2.11 -13.48 1.53
N GLY A 14 2.43 -13.78 2.81
CA GLY A 14 3.71 -13.44 3.43
C GLY A 14 3.82 -11.98 3.89
N ARG A 15 2.87 -11.15 3.50
CA ARG A 15 2.52 -9.86 4.08
C ARG A 15 1.02 -9.66 3.97
N SER A 16 0.47 -8.88 4.87
CA SER A 16 -0.96 -8.58 4.84
C SER A 16 -1.30 -7.56 3.76
N PHE A 17 -2.28 -7.88 2.95
CA PHE A 17 -2.91 -7.00 1.98
C PHE A 17 -4.33 -6.67 2.45
N SER A 18 -4.79 -5.47 2.20
CA SER A 18 -6.14 -5.03 2.54
C SER A 18 -6.78 -4.34 1.35
N PHE A 19 -8.01 -4.71 1.06
CA PHE A 19 -8.74 -4.21 -0.09
C PHE A 19 -10.11 -3.69 0.34
N LEU A 20 -10.52 -2.58 -0.26
CA LEU A 20 -11.89 -2.09 -0.24
C LEU A 20 -12.54 -2.43 -1.58
N LYS A 21 -13.73 -3.02 -1.53
CA LYS A 21 -14.61 -3.23 -2.67
C LYS A 21 -15.88 -2.41 -2.43
N ILE A 22 -16.25 -1.56 -3.38
CA ILE A 22 -17.53 -0.86 -3.39
C ILE A 22 -18.38 -1.46 -4.51
N THR A 23 -19.63 -1.79 -4.23
CA THR A 23 -20.58 -2.39 -5.16
C THR A 23 -21.71 -1.42 -5.47
N THR A 24 -22.17 -1.41 -6.72
CA THR A 24 -23.30 -0.60 -7.16
C THR A 24 -24.55 -1.46 -7.41
N ASP A 25 -25.72 -0.83 -7.44
CA ASP A 25 -27.01 -1.46 -7.80
C ASP A 25 -27.06 -1.95 -9.24
N GLU A 26 -26.15 -1.52 -10.10
CA GLU A 26 -26.00 -1.97 -11.49
C GLU A 26 -24.92 -3.07 -11.66
N GLY A 27 -24.35 -3.57 -10.54
CA GLY A 27 -23.38 -4.66 -10.54
C GLY A 27 -21.95 -4.24 -10.85
N ILE A 28 -21.68 -2.96 -11.08
CA ILE A 28 -20.31 -2.45 -11.25
C ILE A 28 -19.64 -2.41 -9.88
N THR A 29 -18.39 -2.90 -9.82
CA THR A 29 -17.59 -2.89 -8.59
C THR A 29 -16.32 -2.07 -8.76
N GLY A 30 -15.99 -1.26 -7.76
CA GLY A 30 -14.72 -0.56 -7.66
C GLY A 30 -13.82 -1.14 -6.58
N TRP A 31 -12.53 -1.17 -6.84
CA TRP A 31 -11.53 -1.74 -5.96
C TRP A 31 -10.46 -0.73 -5.60
N SER A 32 -9.99 -0.84 -4.38
CA SER A 32 -8.82 -0.11 -3.90
C SER A 32 -8.03 -0.99 -2.95
N GLU A 33 -6.72 -1.02 -3.11
CA GLU A 33 -5.82 -1.52 -2.06
C GLU A 33 -5.56 -0.40 -1.06
N TYR A 34 -5.61 -0.71 0.23
CA TYR A 34 -5.18 0.20 1.28
C TYR A 34 -4.18 -0.49 2.20
N THR A 35 -3.13 0.22 2.54
CA THR A 35 -2.03 -0.38 3.28
C THR A 35 -2.05 0.06 4.73
N GLY A 36 -2.29 -0.88 5.62
CA GLY A 36 -1.80 -0.76 6.98
C GLY A 36 -0.37 -1.32 7.04
N ILE A 37 0.63 -0.54 6.66
CA ILE A 37 2.03 -0.97 6.84
C ILE A 37 2.23 -1.28 8.31
N SER A 38 2.56 -2.54 8.58
CA SER A 38 2.75 -3.15 9.88
C SER A 38 1.56 -3.01 10.84
N GLU A 39 1.13 -4.17 11.28
CA GLU A 39 0.51 -4.42 12.57
C GLU A 39 -0.99 -4.23 12.68
N ILE A 40 -1.51 -5.17 13.42
CA ILE A 40 -2.91 -5.38 13.76
C ILE A 40 -3.64 -4.08 14.13
N ILE A 41 -2.98 -3.15 14.83
CA ILE A 41 -3.61 -1.90 15.28
C ILE A 41 -3.89 -0.94 14.14
N ARG A 42 -2.91 -0.68 13.27
CA ARG A 42 -3.08 0.21 12.12
C ARG A 42 -4.08 -0.33 11.12
N ARG A 43 -3.98 -1.62 10.80
CA ARG A 43 -4.91 -2.29 9.88
C ARG A 43 -6.34 -2.23 10.41
N LYS A 44 -6.58 -2.62 11.66
CA LYS A 44 -7.91 -2.57 12.28
C LYS A 44 -8.45 -1.15 12.36
N GLY A 45 -7.64 -0.18 12.79
CA GLY A 45 -8.05 1.21 12.88
C GLY A 45 -8.39 1.81 11.52
N LEU A 46 -7.57 1.59 10.51
CA LEU A 46 -7.83 2.09 9.16
C LEU A 46 -9.04 1.41 8.53
N THR A 47 -9.20 0.08 8.69
CA THR A 47 -10.37 -0.66 8.22
C THR A 47 -11.65 -0.11 8.85
N ALA A 48 -11.70 0.07 10.17
CA ALA A 48 -12.87 0.61 10.86
C ALA A 48 -13.24 2.03 10.39
N LEU A 49 -12.25 2.88 10.11
CA LEU A 49 -12.48 4.21 9.53
C LEU A 49 -13.06 4.11 8.12
N ILE A 50 -12.50 3.25 7.27
CA ILE A 50 -13.00 3.03 5.91
C ILE A 50 -14.47 2.56 5.96
N GLU A 51 -14.77 1.58 6.80
CA GLU A 51 -16.13 1.03 6.94
C GLU A 51 -17.11 2.12 7.43
N SER A 52 -16.73 2.91 8.44
CA SER A 52 -17.55 4.00 8.95
C SER A 52 -17.81 5.07 7.89
N MET A 53 -16.81 5.43 7.09
CA MET A 53 -16.92 6.42 6.02
C MET A 53 -17.71 5.86 4.82
N ALA A 54 -17.43 4.62 4.41
CA ALA A 54 -18.12 3.99 3.29
C ALA A 54 -19.61 3.83 3.55
N GLN A 55 -20.00 3.59 4.80
CA GLN A 55 -21.42 3.54 5.19
C GLN A 55 -22.17 4.85 4.89
N LEU A 56 -21.51 6.00 4.99
CA LEU A 56 -22.11 7.31 4.66
C LEU A 56 -22.40 7.48 3.16
N LEU A 57 -21.81 6.64 2.32
CA LEU A 57 -21.90 6.73 0.86
C LEU A 57 -22.95 5.77 0.28
N VAL A 58 -23.47 4.84 1.05
CA VAL A 58 -24.51 3.89 0.59
C VAL A 58 -25.75 4.69 0.13
N GLY A 59 -26.25 4.35 -1.06
CA GLY A 59 -27.36 5.05 -1.71
C GLY A 59 -26.96 6.29 -2.52
N ARG A 60 -25.69 6.73 -2.45
CA ARG A 60 -25.19 7.88 -3.21
C ARG A 60 -24.72 7.46 -4.62
N ASP A 61 -24.58 8.42 -5.52
CA ASP A 61 -24.04 8.19 -6.87
C ASP A 61 -22.51 8.14 -6.82
N PRO A 62 -21.87 6.99 -7.15
CA PRO A 62 -20.41 6.87 -7.14
C PRO A 62 -19.72 7.71 -8.23
N GLY A 63 -20.44 8.21 -9.23
CA GLY A 63 -19.90 9.11 -10.25
C GLY A 63 -19.56 10.50 -9.72
N GLU A 64 -20.18 10.94 -8.61
CA GLU A 64 -19.92 12.23 -7.95
C GLU A 64 -18.66 12.18 -7.06
N VAL A 65 -17.54 11.68 -7.56
CA VAL A 65 -16.30 11.40 -6.79
C VAL A 65 -15.87 12.60 -5.95
N GLU A 66 -15.75 13.78 -6.55
CA GLU A 66 -15.28 14.99 -5.87
C GLU A 66 -16.23 15.41 -4.74
N ARG A 67 -17.54 15.33 -4.97
CA ARG A 67 -18.52 15.67 -3.97
C ARG A 67 -18.48 14.72 -2.78
N LEU A 68 -18.45 13.41 -3.04
CA LEU A 68 -18.37 12.38 -2.00
C LEU A 68 -17.08 12.52 -1.19
N THR A 69 -15.96 12.76 -1.86
CA THR A 69 -14.66 13.00 -1.21
C THR A 69 -14.70 14.26 -0.32
N SER A 70 -15.31 15.36 -0.81
CA SER A 70 -15.47 16.61 -0.05
C SER A 70 -16.36 16.41 1.18
N ASP A 71 -17.45 15.64 1.05
CA ASP A 71 -18.32 15.31 2.17
C ASP A 71 -17.57 14.55 3.27
N LEU A 72 -16.69 13.58 2.89
CA LEU A 72 -15.84 12.84 3.83
C LEU A 72 -14.80 13.74 4.51
N TYR A 73 -14.17 14.66 3.79
CA TYR A 73 -13.28 15.66 4.38
C TYR A 73 -14.01 16.56 5.39
N SER A 74 -15.23 16.97 5.06
CA SER A 74 -16.06 17.79 5.96
C SER A 74 -16.44 17.03 7.22
N ALA A 75 -16.77 15.74 7.09
CA ALA A 75 -17.11 14.88 8.23
C ALA A 75 -15.92 14.65 9.17
N THR A 76 -14.69 14.71 8.65
CA THR A 76 -13.44 14.48 9.40
C THR A 76 -12.63 15.74 9.68
N ARG A 77 -13.23 16.92 9.52
CA ARG A 77 -12.53 18.23 9.58
C ARG A 77 -11.71 18.48 10.85
N GLN A 78 -12.03 17.82 11.96
CA GLN A 78 -11.30 17.96 13.22
C GLN A 78 -10.03 17.10 13.30
N SER A 79 -9.81 16.20 12.31
CA SER A 79 -8.64 15.31 12.25
C SER A 79 -8.23 15.08 10.79
N LEU A 80 -7.73 16.14 10.16
CA LEU A 80 -7.44 16.19 8.72
C LEU A 80 -6.12 15.53 8.30
N SER A 81 -5.66 14.49 8.97
CA SER A 81 -4.40 13.84 8.59
C SER A 81 -4.35 12.35 8.96
N GLY A 82 -3.23 11.72 8.68
CA GLY A 82 -2.97 10.35 9.09
C GLY A 82 -3.97 9.34 8.51
N LEU A 83 -4.60 8.57 9.38
CA LEU A 83 -5.50 7.49 8.97
C LEU A 83 -6.76 7.98 8.25
N ASN A 84 -7.27 9.18 8.58
CA ASN A 84 -8.44 9.74 7.89
C ASN A 84 -8.15 9.99 6.41
N HIS A 85 -7.00 10.59 6.08
CA HIS A 85 -6.63 10.80 4.67
C HIS A 85 -6.38 9.47 3.93
N GLN A 86 -5.83 8.47 4.61
CA GLN A 86 -5.66 7.14 4.01
C GLN A 86 -7.01 6.47 3.74
N ALA A 87 -7.98 6.59 4.65
CA ALA A 87 -9.32 6.07 4.48
C ALA A 87 -10.06 6.77 3.32
N ILE A 88 -10.02 8.10 3.28
CA ILE A 88 -10.62 8.88 2.19
C ILE A 88 -9.98 8.51 0.86
N GLY A 89 -8.65 8.41 0.79
CA GLY A 89 -7.93 8.01 -0.42
C GLY A 89 -8.31 6.60 -0.89
N ALA A 90 -8.48 5.65 0.01
CA ALA A 90 -8.94 4.30 -0.33
C ALA A 90 -10.34 4.32 -0.95
N ILE A 91 -11.27 5.08 -0.37
CA ILE A 91 -12.63 5.22 -0.89
C ILE A 91 -12.61 5.94 -2.24
N GLN A 92 -11.87 7.05 -2.36
CA GLN A 92 -11.75 7.80 -3.62
C GLN A 92 -11.21 6.93 -4.76
N ASN A 93 -10.19 6.12 -4.51
CA ASN A 93 -9.65 5.20 -5.51
C ASN A 93 -10.69 4.19 -5.99
N ALA A 94 -11.49 3.60 -5.08
CA ALA A 94 -12.55 2.68 -5.46
C ALA A 94 -13.67 3.39 -6.27
N LEU A 95 -14.02 4.62 -5.92
CA LEU A 95 -14.98 5.43 -6.70
C LEU A 95 -14.45 5.78 -8.10
N LEU A 96 -13.16 6.13 -8.22
CA LEU A 96 -12.52 6.37 -9.51
C LEU A 96 -12.49 5.11 -10.37
N ASP A 97 -12.28 3.94 -9.78
CA ASP A 97 -12.35 2.66 -10.49
C ASP A 97 -13.77 2.38 -11.03
N ILE A 98 -14.82 2.63 -10.22
CA ILE A 98 -16.21 2.55 -10.69
C ILE A 98 -16.43 3.52 -11.86
N LYS A 99 -16.04 4.78 -11.69
CA LYS A 99 -16.22 5.81 -12.72
C LYS A 99 -15.53 5.45 -14.04
N ALA A 100 -14.30 4.97 -13.97
CA ALA A 100 -13.55 4.52 -15.13
C ALA A 100 -14.22 3.34 -15.84
N LYS A 101 -14.68 2.34 -15.08
CA LYS A 101 -15.42 1.18 -15.61
C LYS A 101 -16.74 1.57 -16.25
N THR A 102 -17.48 2.50 -15.65
CA THR A 102 -18.74 3.03 -16.23
C THR A 102 -18.49 3.73 -17.57
N LEU A 103 -17.37 4.41 -17.71
CA LEU A 103 -16.97 5.09 -18.96
C LEU A 103 -16.26 4.16 -19.96
N GLY A 104 -15.98 2.91 -19.60
CA GLY A 104 -15.24 1.96 -20.44
C GLY A 104 -13.79 2.34 -20.68
N VAL A 105 -13.17 3.07 -19.75
CA VAL A 105 -11.79 3.54 -19.88
C VAL A 105 -10.94 3.14 -18.67
N PRO A 106 -9.62 3.01 -18.79
CA PRO A 106 -8.76 2.84 -17.63
C PRO A 106 -8.66 4.14 -16.82
N VAL A 107 -8.43 4.00 -15.49
CA VAL A 107 -8.44 5.13 -14.55
C VAL A 107 -7.52 6.29 -14.95
N TYR A 108 -6.33 6.01 -15.52
CA TYR A 108 -5.40 7.07 -15.94
C TYR A 108 -6.00 8.00 -17.03
N ARG A 109 -7.01 7.56 -17.77
CA ARG A 109 -7.70 8.40 -18.75
C ARG A 109 -8.54 9.50 -18.10
N LEU A 110 -9.00 9.29 -16.87
CA LEU A 110 -9.71 10.32 -16.10
C LEU A 110 -8.80 11.52 -15.75
N PHE A 111 -7.48 11.33 -15.81
CA PHE A 111 -6.46 12.33 -15.51
C PHE A 111 -5.74 12.88 -16.75
N GLY A 112 -6.34 12.77 -17.94
CA GLY A 112 -5.80 13.33 -19.18
C GLY A 112 -4.99 12.36 -20.05
N GLY A 113 -4.83 11.11 -19.62
CA GLY A 113 -4.14 10.06 -20.39
C GLY A 113 -2.69 9.80 -19.93
N PRO A 114 -1.97 8.91 -20.63
CA PRO A 114 -0.66 8.49 -20.19
C PRO A 114 0.43 9.51 -20.55
N LEU A 115 1.22 9.92 -19.59
CA LEU A 115 2.46 10.66 -19.84
C LEU A 115 3.57 9.72 -20.33
N ARG A 116 3.52 8.45 -19.94
CA ARG A 116 4.47 7.39 -20.31
C ARG A 116 3.73 6.09 -20.49
N THR A 117 4.14 5.31 -21.47
CA THR A 117 3.63 3.96 -21.73
C THR A 117 4.54 2.87 -21.18
N ARG A 118 5.76 3.24 -20.80
CA ARG A 118 6.75 2.38 -20.15
C ARG A 118 7.34 3.12 -18.96
N ILE A 119 7.40 2.44 -17.81
CA ILE A 119 7.95 2.97 -16.56
C ILE A 119 9.13 2.07 -16.17
N PRO A 120 10.36 2.62 -16.03
CA PRO A 120 11.47 1.86 -15.48
C PRO A 120 11.15 1.37 -14.07
N MET A 121 11.39 0.10 -13.81
CA MET A 121 11.19 -0.51 -12.51
C MET A 121 12.52 -0.57 -11.76
N TYR A 122 12.45 -0.45 -10.44
CA TYR A 122 13.58 -0.73 -9.58
C TYR A 122 13.24 -1.83 -8.58
N TRP A 123 14.22 -2.59 -8.16
CA TRP A 123 14.05 -3.57 -7.09
C TRP A 123 13.92 -2.87 -5.75
N SER A 124 12.74 -2.94 -5.13
CA SER A 124 12.47 -2.32 -3.84
C SER A 124 12.82 -3.25 -2.68
N HIS A 125 13.11 -2.68 -1.52
CA HIS A 125 13.50 -3.41 -0.31
C HIS A 125 14.71 -4.35 -0.51
N PHE A 126 15.67 -3.91 -1.33
CA PHE A 126 16.87 -4.67 -1.64
C PHE A 126 17.55 -5.14 -0.35
N GLY A 127 17.73 -6.44 -0.21
CA GLY A 127 18.33 -7.09 0.95
C GLY A 127 17.47 -7.12 2.21
N THR A 128 16.54 -6.17 2.41
CA THR A 128 15.81 -6.01 3.68
C THR A 128 15.05 -7.27 4.10
N TYR A 129 14.44 -7.96 3.16
CA TYR A 129 13.68 -9.18 3.46
C TYR A 129 14.55 -10.42 3.64
N ARG A 130 15.84 -10.36 3.34
CA ARG A 130 16.80 -11.45 3.47
C ARG A 130 17.75 -11.29 4.68
N LEU A 131 17.47 -10.36 5.60
CA LEU A 131 18.31 -10.12 6.77
C LEU A 131 17.94 -11.01 7.95
N ARG A 132 16.70 -11.06 8.35
CA ARG A 132 16.26 -11.78 9.57
C ARG A 132 15.05 -12.71 9.42
N ARG A 133 14.12 -12.45 8.49
CA ARG A 133 12.80 -13.12 8.48
C ARG A 133 12.31 -13.65 7.15
N SER A 134 13.03 -13.50 6.09
CA SER A 134 12.46 -13.69 4.77
C SER A 134 12.79 -15.01 4.12
N TYR A 135 13.47 -15.89 4.81
CA TYR A 135 13.64 -17.27 4.33
C TYR A 135 12.28 -17.93 4.02
N GLU A 136 11.30 -17.70 4.89
CA GLU A 136 9.96 -18.28 4.75
C GLU A 136 9.20 -17.73 3.51
N ILE A 137 9.38 -16.45 3.17
CA ILE A 137 8.67 -15.82 2.04
C ILE A 137 9.37 -16.07 0.71
N TYR A 138 10.70 -15.98 0.68
CA TYR A 138 11.46 -16.03 -0.57
C TYR A 138 12.21 -17.34 -0.79
N GLN A 139 12.25 -18.23 0.21
CA GLN A 139 12.96 -19.51 0.20
C GLN A 139 14.44 -19.36 -0.21
N LYS A 140 15.05 -18.22 0.08
CA LYS A 140 16.45 -17.90 -0.20
C LYS A 140 17.22 -17.70 1.08
N GLU A 141 18.48 -18.05 1.09
CA GLU A 141 19.38 -17.90 2.24
C GLU A 141 19.43 -16.46 2.77
N LEU A 142 19.65 -16.33 4.08
CA LEU A 142 19.85 -15.04 4.71
C LEU A 142 21.17 -14.40 4.24
N ILE A 143 21.12 -13.10 4.04
CA ILE A 143 22.31 -12.29 3.78
C ILE A 143 22.92 -11.93 5.12
N ARG A 144 24.16 -12.34 5.38
CA ARG A 144 24.83 -12.20 6.66
C ARG A 144 25.96 -11.18 6.66
N ASP A 145 26.39 -10.76 5.47
CA ASP A 145 27.55 -9.89 5.28
C ASP A 145 27.45 -9.08 3.98
N LEU A 146 28.45 -8.28 3.73
CA LEU A 146 28.54 -7.44 2.53
C LEU A 146 28.76 -8.26 1.25
N ASP A 147 29.44 -9.40 1.32
CA ASP A 147 29.66 -10.27 0.17
C ASP A 147 28.34 -10.91 -0.29
N GLY A 148 27.52 -11.38 0.64
CA GLY A 148 26.17 -11.85 0.35
C GLY A 148 25.27 -10.74 -0.21
N MET A 149 25.46 -9.48 0.24
CA MET A 149 24.75 -8.34 -0.34
C MET A 149 25.20 -8.03 -1.76
N ALA A 150 26.50 -8.11 -2.03
CA ALA A 150 27.06 -7.92 -3.37
C ALA A 150 26.58 -9.02 -4.34
N ALA A 151 26.57 -10.27 -3.90
CA ALA A 151 26.03 -11.38 -4.69
C ALA A 151 24.55 -11.17 -5.01
N HIS A 152 23.74 -10.73 -4.03
CA HIS A 152 22.34 -10.41 -4.29
C HIS A 152 22.15 -9.24 -5.27
N ALA A 153 23.04 -8.26 -5.28
CA ALA A 153 22.99 -7.18 -6.27
C ALA A 153 23.25 -7.71 -7.68
N GLN A 154 24.16 -8.66 -7.86
CA GLN A 154 24.39 -9.32 -9.14
C GLN A 154 23.17 -10.11 -9.62
N ASP A 155 22.47 -10.82 -8.72
CA ASP A 155 21.22 -11.50 -9.04
C ASP A 155 20.16 -10.50 -9.57
N VAL A 156 19.97 -9.38 -8.86
CA VAL A 156 19.00 -8.34 -9.25
C VAL A 156 19.35 -7.73 -10.61
N MET A 157 20.63 -7.50 -10.89
CA MET A 157 21.08 -7.00 -12.19
C MET A 157 20.86 -8.04 -13.30
N ALA A 158 21.10 -9.31 -13.02
CA ALA A 158 20.87 -10.40 -13.98
C ALA A 158 19.38 -10.54 -14.35
N GLU A 159 18.47 -10.21 -13.43
CA GLU A 159 17.03 -10.13 -13.71
C GLU A 159 16.61 -8.88 -14.51
N GLY A 160 17.55 -7.99 -14.84
CA GLY A 160 17.34 -6.85 -15.72
C GLY A 160 16.80 -5.59 -15.03
N TYR A 161 16.86 -5.50 -13.70
CA TYR A 161 16.51 -4.27 -13.00
C TYR A 161 17.62 -3.22 -13.11
N PRO A 162 17.33 -2.01 -13.63
CA PRO A 162 18.35 -0.97 -13.81
C PRO A 162 18.71 -0.22 -12.52
N ALA A 163 17.92 -0.41 -11.46
CA ALA A 163 18.13 0.28 -10.20
C ALA A 163 17.58 -0.54 -9.03
N LEU A 164 18.05 -0.24 -7.84
CA LEU A 164 17.57 -0.83 -6.59
C LEU A 164 17.35 0.24 -5.52
N LYS A 165 16.47 -0.04 -4.57
CA LYS A 165 16.22 0.79 -3.40
C LYS A 165 16.48 -0.03 -2.14
N THR A 166 17.42 0.45 -1.33
CA THR A 166 17.84 -0.21 -0.10
C THR A 166 17.64 0.70 1.11
N LYS A 167 17.88 0.16 2.30
CA LYS A 167 18.03 0.86 3.58
C LYS A 167 19.47 0.74 4.03
N ILE A 168 19.84 1.47 5.07
CA ILE A 168 21.10 1.24 5.76
C ILE A 168 20.99 -0.11 6.48
N HIS A 169 21.99 -0.97 6.29
CA HIS A 169 22.06 -2.29 6.90
C HIS A 169 23.24 -2.35 7.85
N TYR A 170 23.03 -3.00 8.98
CA TYR A 170 24.08 -3.34 9.94
C TYR A 170 24.23 -4.86 9.98
N TYR A 171 25.44 -5.33 10.17
CA TYR A 171 25.76 -6.75 10.32
C TYR A 171 26.44 -6.94 11.67
N ASP A 172 26.01 -7.93 12.43
CA ASP A 172 26.57 -8.38 13.68
C ASP A 172 26.71 -9.91 13.70
N GLU A 173 27.16 -10.48 14.79
CA GLU A 173 27.34 -11.92 14.94
C GLU A 173 26.05 -12.73 14.76
N THR A 174 24.88 -12.10 14.91
CA THR A 174 23.56 -12.72 14.77
C THR A 174 22.96 -12.59 13.38
N GLY A 175 23.57 -11.79 12.50
CA GLY A 175 23.14 -11.53 11.12
C GLY A 175 22.93 -10.06 10.82
N GLY A 176 22.20 -9.76 9.73
CA GLY A 176 21.92 -8.40 9.28
C GLY A 176 20.63 -7.83 9.85
N THR A 177 20.61 -6.54 10.09
CA THR A 177 19.41 -5.78 10.41
C THR A 177 19.31 -4.50 9.58
N GLY A 178 18.10 -4.14 9.14
CA GLY A 178 17.87 -2.86 8.49
C GLY A 178 17.65 -1.76 9.50
N TYR A 179 18.17 -0.57 9.22
CA TYR A 179 17.88 0.62 10.02
C TYR A 179 16.41 1.04 9.84
N PHE A 180 15.71 1.12 10.96
CA PHE A 180 14.34 1.62 11.04
C PHE A 180 14.32 2.76 12.05
N PRO A 181 14.30 4.02 11.60
CA PRO A 181 14.19 5.14 12.52
C PRO A 181 12.80 5.09 13.20
N CYS A 182 12.78 4.89 14.49
CA CYS A 182 11.56 4.95 15.28
C CYS A 182 11.87 5.43 16.70
N PHE A 183 10.91 6.12 17.32
CA PHE A 183 11.04 6.60 18.69
C PHE A 183 11.28 5.44 19.66
N GLY A 184 12.38 5.46 20.35
CA GLY A 184 12.69 4.55 21.46
C GLY A 184 13.15 3.13 21.07
N SER A 185 13.41 2.88 19.78
CA SER A 185 13.98 1.61 19.33
C SER A 185 14.91 1.82 18.16
N GLU A 186 15.88 2.68 18.28
CA GLU A 186 17.02 2.66 17.35
C GLU A 186 17.78 1.37 17.64
N PRO A 187 17.80 0.40 16.71
CA PRO A 187 18.61 -0.79 16.90
C PRO A 187 20.05 -0.35 16.88
N GLY A 188 20.68 -0.34 18.06
CA GLY A 188 22.10 -0.11 18.19
C GLY A 188 22.56 1.16 17.47
N ALA A 189 22.01 2.32 17.81
CA ALA A 189 22.87 3.49 17.76
C ALA A 189 24.10 3.06 18.54
N PRO A 190 25.30 3.04 17.93
CA PRO A 190 26.49 2.77 18.72
C PRO A 190 26.41 3.68 19.94
N GLU A 191 26.53 3.12 21.12
CA GLU A 191 26.60 3.92 22.33
C GLU A 191 27.71 4.94 22.08
N LEU A 192 27.27 6.20 21.83
CA LEU A 192 28.17 7.32 21.61
C LEU A 192 28.76 7.75 22.95
#